data_5b7c77273ece9fa3d88381c91cfb4fe7
#
_entry.id   5b7c77273ece9fa3d88381c91cfb4fe7
#
_cell.length_a   1.000
_cell.length_b   1.000
_cell.length_c   1.000
_cell.angle_alpha   90.00
_cell.angle_beta   90.00
_cell.angle_gamma   90.00
#
_symmetry.space_group_name_H-M   'P 1'
#
loop_
_entity.id
_entity.type
_entity.pdbx_description
1 polymer ?
#
loop_
_entity_poly.entity_id
_entity_poly.type
_entity_poly.pdbx_seq_one_letter_code
_entity_poly.pdbx_strand_id
1 'polypeptide(L)'
;KFIDVLICQFDKVYLNNLISYKRLIKQRNNLLKQFQKKNYFSNDDIDIYNIKLVETGNYIHKKREEIINLLKTKIFSFYRSIYPNNETIDIEYKSQLNKGNFYNLLENNLEKDRILCYSSIGIHRDDIDFFINDSSMKKSGSQGQQKSFLLALKFAEFEILRSMINFKPLFLIDDLFDKLDSNRVASIISFIMRNDFGQIFITDTDLERIKLIVGKMNIDYKYFYIENNTSNERRIKD
;
A
#
# COMPACT_ATOMS: atom_id res chain seq x y z
N LYS A 1 4.80 1.44 -4.88
CA LYS A 1 4.19 0.21 -5.45
C LYS A 1 2.88 -0.16 -4.75
N PHE A 2 2.81 -0.17 -3.40
CA PHE A 2 1.59 -0.52 -2.64
C PHE A 2 0.39 0.37 -3.03
N ILE A 3 0.53 1.70 -2.93
CA ILE A 3 -0.52 2.67 -3.30
C ILE A 3 -0.96 2.53 -4.76
N ASP A 4 -0.02 2.30 -5.68
CA ASP A 4 -0.38 2.16 -7.11
C ASP A 4 -1.26 0.92 -7.35
N VAL A 5 -0.97 -0.19 -6.65
CA VAL A 5 -1.79 -1.40 -6.74
C VAL A 5 -3.20 -1.13 -6.21
N LEU A 6 -3.32 -0.42 -5.09
CA LEU A 6 -4.62 -0.05 -4.52
C LEU A 6 -5.44 0.82 -5.50
N ILE A 7 -4.86 1.94 -5.97
CA ILE A 7 -5.60 2.90 -6.82
C ILE A 7 -5.97 2.27 -8.17
N CYS A 8 -5.10 1.48 -8.77
CA CYS A 8 -5.35 0.84 -10.06
C CYS A 8 -6.56 -0.12 -10.05
N GLN A 9 -7.02 -0.58 -8.88
CA GLN A 9 -8.18 -1.46 -8.79
C GLN A 9 -9.51 -0.74 -9.06
N PHE A 10 -9.57 0.57 -8.85
CA PHE A 10 -10.79 1.36 -9.01
C PHE A 10 -10.66 2.57 -9.94
N ASP A 11 -9.44 3.02 -10.27
CA ASP A 11 -9.20 4.19 -11.12
C ASP A 11 -8.43 3.81 -12.40
N LYS A 12 -9.18 3.60 -13.49
CA LYS A 12 -8.61 3.30 -14.82
C LYS A 12 -7.81 4.47 -15.40
N VAL A 13 -8.18 5.71 -15.07
CA VAL A 13 -7.46 6.90 -15.53
C VAL A 13 -6.09 6.95 -14.86
N TYR A 14 -6.04 6.67 -13.56
CA TYR A 14 -4.78 6.52 -12.84
C TYR A 14 -3.88 5.45 -13.45
N LEU A 15 -4.42 4.27 -13.74
CA LEU A 15 -3.67 3.17 -14.37
C LEU A 15 -3.05 3.61 -15.70
N ASN A 16 -3.85 4.27 -16.56
CA ASN A 16 -3.38 4.74 -17.86
C ASN A 16 -2.27 5.80 -17.73
N ASN A 17 -2.42 6.74 -16.80
CA ASN A 17 -1.39 7.74 -16.51
C ASN A 17 -0.12 7.09 -15.97
N LEU A 18 -0.24 6.07 -15.09
CA LEU A 18 0.91 5.36 -14.53
C LEU A 18 1.69 4.58 -15.60
N ILE A 19 0.99 3.93 -16.54
CA ILE A 19 1.61 3.24 -17.68
C ILE A 19 2.31 4.25 -18.58
N SER A 20 1.63 5.36 -18.93
CA SER A 20 2.18 6.42 -19.77
C SER A 20 3.43 7.06 -19.12
N TYR A 21 3.35 7.39 -17.84
CA TYR A 21 4.48 7.95 -17.10
C TYR A 21 5.70 7.03 -17.09
N LYS A 22 5.52 5.73 -16.82
CA LYS A 22 6.61 4.74 -16.86
C LYS A 22 7.26 4.65 -18.24
N ARG A 23 6.47 4.72 -19.31
CA ARG A 23 6.97 4.73 -20.69
C ARG A 23 7.75 6.00 -20.96
N LEU A 24 7.24 7.16 -20.61
CA LEU A 24 7.87 8.47 -20.79
C LEU A 24 9.22 8.56 -20.05
N ILE A 25 9.28 8.11 -18.79
CA ILE A 25 10.56 8.05 -18.06
C ILE A 25 11.59 7.18 -18.77
N LYS A 26 11.19 6.02 -19.27
CA LYS A 26 12.10 5.14 -20.03
C LYS A 26 12.58 5.79 -21.30
N GLN A 27 11.70 6.49 -22.03
CA GLN A 27 12.05 7.19 -23.26
C GLN A 27 12.99 8.37 -23.00
N ARG A 28 12.67 9.22 -22.00
CA ARG A 28 13.53 10.34 -21.59
C ARG A 28 14.93 9.86 -21.18
N ASN A 29 15.01 8.80 -20.38
CA ASN A 29 16.30 8.24 -19.97
C ASN A 29 17.09 7.67 -21.15
N ASN A 30 16.44 7.06 -22.14
CA ASN A 30 17.09 6.60 -23.36
C ASN A 30 17.62 7.78 -24.19
N LEU A 31 16.87 8.88 -24.28
CA LEU A 31 17.30 10.08 -24.97
C LEU A 31 18.53 10.71 -24.30
N LEU A 32 18.55 10.82 -22.98
CA LEU A 32 19.72 11.28 -22.23
C LEU A 32 20.97 10.44 -22.51
N LYS A 33 20.83 9.11 -22.56
CA LYS A 33 21.92 8.20 -22.92
C LYS A 33 22.40 8.40 -24.35
N GLN A 34 21.48 8.66 -25.29
CA GLN A 34 21.83 8.93 -26.69
C GLN A 34 22.59 10.24 -26.83
N PHE A 35 22.17 11.29 -26.13
CA PHE A 35 22.86 12.57 -26.09
C PHE A 35 24.30 12.41 -25.60
N GLN A 36 24.50 11.67 -24.51
CA GLN A 36 25.85 11.40 -23.99
C GLN A 36 26.71 10.67 -25.03
N LYS A 37 26.18 9.63 -25.69
CA LYS A 37 26.95 8.84 -26.71
C LYS A 37 27.31 9.66 -27.93
N LYS A 38 26.43 10.58 -28.35
CA LYS A 38 26.64 11.39 -29.57
C LYS A 38 27.38 12.71 -29.29
N ASN A 39 27.68 12.99 -28.05
CA ASN A 39 28.20 14.29 -27.56
C ASN A 39 27.37 15.47 -28.10
N TYR A 40 26.04 15.31 -28.11
CA TYR A 40 25.06 16.27 -28.61
C TYR A 40 23.94 16.43 -27.59
N PHE A 41 23.35 17.60 -27.49
CA PHE A 41 22.22 17.85 -26.59
C PHE A 41 21.20 18.78 -27.23
N SER A 42 19.90 18.47 -27.08
CA SER A 42 18.79 19.30 -27.53
C SER A 42 17.82 19.51 -26.34
N ASN A 43 17.62 20.75 -25.95
CA ASN A 43 16.64 21.13 -24.96
C ASN A 43 15.21 20.82 -25.44
N ASP A 44 14.91 21.13 -26.70
CA ASP A 44 13.57 20.96 -27.28
C ASP A 44 13.15 19.48 -27.26
N ASP A 45 14.08 18.57 -27.59
CA ASP A 45 13.80 17.13 -27.60
C ASP A 45 13.50 16.60 -26.19
N ILE A 46 14.18 17.08 -25.17
CA ILE A 46 13.96 16.71 -23.77
C ILE A 46 12.65 17.32 -23.26
N ASP A 47 12.34 18.55 -23.66
CA ASP A 47 11.19 19.27 -23.17
C ASP A 47 9.85 18.65 -23.60
N ILE A 48 9.79 18.03 -24.75
CA ILE A 48 8.64 17.22 -25.19
C ILE A 48 8.29 16.16 -24.14
N TYR A 49 9.31 15.52 -23.54
CA TYR A 49 9.10 14.54 -22.48
C TYR A 49 8.76 15.18 -21.14
N ASN A 50 9.41 16.33 -20.81
CA ASN A 50 9.15 17.04 -19.57
C ASN A 50 7.67 17.45 -19.46
N ILE A 51 7.11 18.07 -20.50
CA ILE A 51 5.71 18.49 -20.55
C ILE A 51 4.76 17.32 -20.29
N LYS A 52 4.95 16.20 -20.97
CA LYS A 52 4.10 15.00 -20.79
C LYS A 52 4.29 14.33 -19.43
N LEU A 53 5.50 14.35 -18.89
CA LEU A 53 5.80 13.84 -17.54
C LEU A 53 5.13 14.70 -16.47
N VAL A 54 5.09 16.01 -16.65
CA VAL A 54 4.41 16.95 -15.74
C VAL A 54 2.93 16.68 -15.72
N GLU A 55 2.27 16.53 -16.88
CA GLU A 55 0.84 16.25 -16.98
C GLU A 55 0.49 14.94 -16.24
N THR A 56 1.13 13.85 -16.64
CA THR A 56 0.85 12.53 -16.06
C THR A 56 1.30 12.42 -14.59
N GLY A 57 2.44 12.99 -14.25
CA GLY A 57 3.02 12.94 -12.92
C GLY A 57 2.23 13.73 -11.88
N ASN A 58 1.75 14.93 -12.23
CA ASN A 58 0.91 15.74 -11.34
C ASN A 58 -0.42 15.03 -11.02
N TYR A 59 -1.04 14.40 -12.02
CA TYR A 59 -2.25 13.60 -11.78
C TYR A 59 -2.00 12.46 -10.81
N ILE A 60 -0.91 11.69 -11.03
CA ILE A 60 -0.55 10.55 -10.17
C ILE A 60 -0.22 11.03 -8.75
N HIS A 61 0.56 12.10 -8.63
CA HIS A 61 0.95 12.67 -7.33
C HIS A 61 -0.28 13.08 -6.51
N LYS A 62 -1.19 13.85 -7.11
CA LYS A 62 -2.44 14.27 -6.46
C LYS A 62 -3.28 13.07 -5.99
N LYS A 63 -3.44 12.04 -6.83
CA LYS A 63 -4.19 10.84 -6.46
C LYS A 63 -3.54 10.04 -5.35
N ARG A 64 -2.22 9.92 -5.34
CA ARG A 64 -1.49 9.30 -4.23
C ARG A 64 -1.71 10.04 -2.91
N GLU A 65 -1.61 11.37 -2.94
CA GLU A 65 -1.81 12.22 -1.77
C GLU A 65 -3.23 12.05 -1.21
N GLU A 66 -4.26 12.10 -2.07
CA GLU A 66 -5.66 11.87 -1.69
C GLU A 66 -5.85 10.53 -0.96
N ILE A 67 -5.33 9.43 -1.52
CA ILE A 67 -5.49 8.09 -0.95
C ILE A 67 -4.64 7.89 0.31
N ILE A 68 -3.44 8.45 0.38
CA ILE A 68 -2.59 8.37 1.59
C ILE A 68 -3.25 9.11 2.76
N ASN A 69 -3.88 10.26 2.52
CA ASN A 69 -4.62 10.98 3.55
C ASN A 69 -5.83 10.17 4.07
N LEU A 70 -6.55 9.48 3.18
CA LEU A 70 -7.61 8.54 3.59
C LEU A 70 -7.06 7.35 4.39
N LEU A 71 -5.95 6.77 3.94
CA LEU A 71 -5.29 5.67 4.65
C LEU A 71 -4.86 6.09 6.04
N LYS A 72 -4.22 7.25 6.18
CA LYS A 72 -3.73 7.77 7.47
C LYS A 72 -4.84 7.78 8.53
N THR A 73 -6.00 8.33 8.18
CA THR A 73 -7.16 8.40 9.09
C THR A 73 -7.67 7.01 9.48
N LYS A 74 -7.81 6.12 8.50
CA LYS A 74 -8.36 4.76 8.72
C LYS A 74 -7.40 3.86 9.48
N ILE A 75 -6.11 3.87 9.15
CA ILE A 75 -5.10 3.03 9.81
C ILE A 75 -5.03 3.37 11.30
N PHE A 76 -5.03 4.65 11.66
CA PHE A 76 -5.02 5.06 13.05
C PHE A 76 -6.22 4.50 13.83
N SER A 77 -7.42 4.60 13.27
CA SER A 77 -8.64 4.06 13.86
C SER A 77 -8.56 2.54 14.05
N PHE A 78 -8.13 1.83 12.99
CA PHE A 78 -8.04 0.36 13.01
C PHE A 78 -6.94 -0.15 13.94
N TYR A 79 -5.78 0.50 13.95
CA TYR A 79 -4.69 0.12 14.85
C TYR A 79 -5.11 0.23 16.32
N ARG A 80 -5.79 1.32 16.71
CA ARG A 80 -6.34 1.48 18.07
C ARG A 80 -7.39 0.45 18.41
N SER A 81 -8.20 0.01 17.45
CA SER A 81 -9.22 -1.03 17.65
C SER A 81 -8.60 -2.41 17.87
N ILE A 82 -7.47 -2.71 17.18
CA ILE A 82 -6.73 -3.97 17.31
C ILE A 82 -5.88 -3.98 18.58
N TYR A 83 -5.28 -2.85 18.89
CA TYR A 83 -4.33 -2.70 20.00
C TYR A 83 -4.63 -1.40 20.76
N PRO A 84 -5.56 -1.45 21.73
CA PRO A 84 -5.99 -0.27 22.51
C PRO A 84 -4.88 0.12 23.50
N ASN A 85 -3.95 0.92 23.08
CA ASN A 85 -2.90 1.51 23.89
C ASN A 85 -2.70 2.99 23.52
N ASN A 86 -1.71 3.66 24.12
CA ASN A 86 -1.39 5.06 23.87
C ASN A 86 -0.40 5.26 22.69
N GLU A 87 -0.16 4.25 21.88
CA GLU A 87 0.73 4.37 20.73
C GLU A 87 0.10 5.24 19.62
N THR A 88 0.90 6.09 19.05
CA THR A 88 0.55 6.91 17.89
C THR A 88 1.12 6.29 16.62
N ILE A 89 0.30 6.23 15.58
CA ILE A 89 0.70 5.75 14.26
C ILE A 89 0.60 6.90 13.27
N ASP A 90 1.62 7.07 12.45
CA ASP A 90 1.59 8.06 11.39
C ASP A 90 2.12 7.51 10.06
N ILE A 91 1.73 8.18 8.96
CA ILE A 91 2.16 7.89 7.60
C ILE A 91 2.58 9.19 6.96
N GLU A 92 3.77 9.20 6.39
CA GLU A 92 4.30 10.33 5.62
C GLU A 92 4.48 9.94 4.16
N TYR A 93 3.90 10.74 3.26
CA TYR A 93 4.15 10.62 1.83
C TYR A 93 5.33 11.50 1.44
N LYS A 94 6.44 10.86 1.05
CA LYS A 94 7.66 11.52 0.60
C LYS A 94 7.67 11.65 -0.90
N SER A 95 7.41 12.85 -1.39
CA SER A 95 7.52 13.19 -2.81
C SER A 95 8.38 14.44 -3.01
N GLN A 96 9.20 14.42 -4.05
CA GLN A 96 9.94 15.58 -4.48
C GLN A 96 9.00 16.68 -5.00
N LEU A 97 7.83 16.31 -5.51
CA LEU A 97 6.82 17.24 -6.02
C LEU A 97 6.20 18.13 -4.93
N ASN A 98 6.30 17.72 -3.65
CA ASN A 98 5.91 18.55 -2.51
C ASN A 98 6.78 19.81 -2.36
N LYS A 99 7.94 19.88 -3.04
CA LYS A 99 8.90 20.98 -2.93
C LYS A 99 8.69 22.10 -3.95
N GLY A 100 7.80 21.92 -4.92
CA GLY A 100 7.52 22.94 -5.93
C GLY A 100 6.95 22.40 -7.24
N ASN A 101 6.87 23.30 -8.22
CA ASN A 101 6.34 22.95 -9.54
C ASN A 101 7.18 21.88 -10.23
N PHE A 102 6.54 20.81 -10.72
CA PHE A 102 7.24 19.66 -11.27
C PHE A 102 8.08 20.01 -12.50
N TYR A 103 7.59 20.88 -13.38
CA TYR A 103 8.35 21.31 -14.54
C TYR A 103 9.66 22.01 -14.13
N ASN A 104 9.57 22.97 -13.22
CA ASN A 104 10.75 23.68 -12.70
C ASN A 104 11.74 22.72 -12.00
N LEU A 105 11.23 21.71 -11.29
CA LEU A 105 12.08 20.70 -10.67
C LEU A 105 12.83 19.87 -11.72
N LEU A 106 12.21 19.53 -12.85
CA LEU A 106 12.87 18.83 -13.96
C LEU A 106 13.93 19.70 -14.62
N GLU A 107 13.63 20.98 -14.88
CA GLU A 107 14.58 21.93 -15.47
C GLU A 107 15.80 22.16 -14.56
N ASN A 108 15.57 22.45 -13.30
CA ASN A 108 16.64 22.72 -12.33
C ASN A 108 17.57 21.50 -12.10
N ASN A 109 17.11 20.30 -12.42
CA ASN A 109 17.90 19.08 -12.29
C ASN A 109 18.39 18.51 -13.64
N LEU A 110 18.19 19.24 -14.74
CA LEU A 110 18.51 18.73 -16.07
C LEU A 110 20.01 18.41 -16.22
N GLU A 111 20.90 19.28 -15.77
CA GLU A 111 22.35 19.03 -15.83
C GLU A 111 22.75 17.78 -15.04
N LYS A 112 22.14 17.57 -13.85
CA LYS A 112 22.35 16.36 -13.08
C LYS A 112 21.86 15.13 -13.82
N ASP A 113 20.68 15.19 -14.44
CA ASP A 113 20.10 14.10 -15.22
C ASP A 113 20.96 13.75 -16.45
N ARG A 114 21.57 14.75 -17.10
CA ARG A 114 22.52 14.58 -18.20
C ARG A 114 23.76 13.78 -17.77
N ILE A 115 24.34 14.14 -16.62
CA ILE A 115 25.51 13.43 -16.07
C ILE A 115 25.15 12.01 -15.69
N LEU A 116 24.00 11.80 -15.04
CA LEU A 116 23.54 10.50 -14.56
C LEU A 116 22.91 9.62 -15.66
N CYS A 117 22.54 10.20 -16.79
CA CYS A 117 21.80 9.54 -17.88
C CYS A 117 20.47 8.92 -17.45
N TYR A 118 19.84 9.48 -16.40
CA TYR A 118 18.49 9.12 -15.96
C TYR A 118 17.81 10.27 -15.21
N SER A 119 16.49 10.23 -15.18
CA SER A 119 15.66 11.21 -14.47
C SER A 119 15.80 11.04 -12.96
N SER A 120 16.31 12.06 -12.27
CA SER A 120 16.52 12.08 -10.82
C SER A 120 15.32 12.62 -10.05
N ILE A 121 14.39 13.30 -10.73
CA ILE A 121 13.19 13.93 -10.17
C ILE A 121 11.94 13.26 -10.74
N GLY A 122 10.91 13.11 -9.89
CA GLY A 122 9.57 12.68 -10.27
C GLY A 122 8.98 11.59 -9.40
N ILE A 123 7.71 11.26 -9.65
CA ILE A 123 6.89 10.34 -8.85
C ILE A 123 7.43 8.90 -8.76
N HIS A 124 8.35 8.52 -9.60
CA HIS A 124 9.06 7.24 -9.55
C HIS A 124 10.11 7.17 -8.42
N ARG A 125 10.38 8.30 -7.77
CA ARG A 125 11.25 8.45 -6.59
C ARG A 125 10.47 8.59 -5.28
N ASP A 126 9.14 8.62 -5.36
CA ASP A 126 8.31 8.74 -4.18
C ASP A 126 8.41 7.51 -3.29
N ASP A 127 8.28 7.75 -1.98
CA ASP A 127 8.24 6.72 -0.96
C ASP A 127 7.19 7.04 0.10
N ILE A 128 6.90 6.07 0.95
CA ILE A 128 5.97 6.18 2.07
C ILE A 128 6.69 5.68 3.31
N ASP A 129 6.82 6.55 4.29
CA ASP A 129 7.34 6.19 5.60
C ASP A 129 6.21 5.97 6.61
N PHE A 130 6.41 5.01 7.47
CA PHE A 130 5.50 4.63 8.54
C PHE A 130 6.17 4.85 9.89
N PHE A 131 5.42 5.44 10.82
CA PHE A 131 5.92 5.82 12.14
C PHE A 131 5.07 5.22 13.25
N ILE A 132 5.72 4.97 14.39
CA ILE A 132 5.12 4.64 15.67
C ILE A 132 5.79 5.49 16.74
N ASN A 133 5.02 6.27 17.51
CA ASN A 133 5.54 7.19 18.53
C ASN A 133 6.72 8.03 17.98
N ASP A 134 6.52 8.65 16.82
CA ASP A 134 7.48 9.49 16.09
C ASP A 134 8.78 8.78 15.64
N SER A 135 8.85 7.45 15.83
CA SER A 135 9.98 6.64 15.39
C SER A 135 9.61 5.77 14.18
N SER A 136 10.60 5.46 13.32
CA SER A 136 10.35 4.61 12.15
C SER A 136 9.80 3.23 12.56
N MET A 137 8.60 2.88 12.09
CA MET A 137 7.97 1.57 12.34
C MET A 137 8.90 0.42 11.97
N LYS A 138 9.62 0.54 10.85
CA LYS A 138 10.55 -0.50 10.37
C LYS A 138 11.75 -0.73 11.30
N LYS A 139 12.24 0.34 11.96
CA LYS A 139 13.45 0.26 12.78
C LYS A 139 13.14 0.03 14.26
N SER A 140 12.09 0.63 14.76
CA SER A 140 11.77 0.70 16.20
C SER A 140 10.57 -0.12 16.61
N GLY A 141 9.70 -0.52 15.66
CA GLY A 141 8.52 -1.32 15.96
C GLY A 141 8.89 -2.77 16.32
N SER A 142 8.33 -3.29 17.42
CA SER A 142 8.40 -4.73 17.75
C SER A 142 7.71 -5.56 16.66
N GLN A 143 8.00 -6.85 16.59
CA GLN A 143 7.36 -7.75 15.60
C GLN A 143 5.83 -7.74 15.72
N GLY A 144 5.28 -7.74 16.94
CA GLY A 144 3.84 -7.66 17.17
C GLY A 144 3.24 -6.31 16.75
N GLN A 145 3.96 -5.19 16.99
CA GLN A 145 3.53 -3.86 16.53
C GLN A 145 3.52 -3.77 15.00
N GLN A 146 4.58 -4.26 14.34
CA GLN A 146 4.66 -4.28 12.88
C GLN A 146 3.54 -5.12 12.26
N LYS A 147 3.22 -6.29 12.84
CA LYS A 147 2.14 -7.15 12.37
C LYS A 147 0.77 -6.51 12.59
N SER A 148 0.50 -5.94 13.78
CA SER A 148 -0.74 -5.20 14.06
C SER A 148 -0.92 -4.01 13.12
N PHE A 149 0.18 -3.29 12.83
CA PHE A 149 0.17 -2.20 11.86
C PHE A 149 -0.15 -2.68 10.44
N LEU A 150 0.48 -3.78 10.00
CA LEU A 150 0.22 -4.36 8.68
C LEU A 150 -1.25 -4.77 8.52
N LEU A 151 -1.85 -5.37 9.56
CA LEU A 151 -3.27 -5.72 9.57
C LEU A 151 -4.16 -4.47 9.52
N ALA A 152 -3.85 -3.44 10.32
CA ALA A 152 -4.58 -2.17 10.26
C ALA A 152 -4.49 -1.51 8.88
N LEU A 153 -3.32 -1.58 8.23
CA LEU A 153 -3.12 -1.12 6.86
C LEU A 153 -3.99 -1.91 5.87
N LYS A 154 -4.07 -3.24 6.03
CA LYS A 154 -4.90 -4.10 5.17
C LYS A 154 -6.40 -3.87 5.38
N PHE A 155 -6.83 -3.62 6.61
CA PHE A 155 -8.22 -3.22 6.88
C PHE A 155 -8.56 -1.85 6.28
N ALA A 156 -7.63 -0.90 6.34
CA ALA A 156 -7.80 0.40 5.71
C ALA A 156 -7.86 0.29 4.18
N GLU A 157 -7.01 -0.53 3.57
CA GLU A 157 -7.04 -0.86 2.13
C GLU A 157 -8.40 -1.44 1.73
N PHE A 158 -8.89 -2.43 2.47
CA PHE A 158 -10.20 -3.06 2.24
C PHE A 158 -11.33 -2.04 2.29
N GLU A 159 -11.38 -1.19 3.32
CA GLU A 159 -12.41 -0.17 3.49
C GLU A 159 -12.41 0.87 2.36
N ILE A 160 -11.21 1.29 1.91
CA ILE A 160 -11.10 2.20 0.76
C ILE A 160 -11.62 1.51 -0.49
N LEU A 161 -11.19 0.28 -0.77
CA LEU A 161 -11.69 -0.49 -1.91
C LEU A 161 -13.20 -0.62 -1.86
N ARG A 162 -13.76 -1.08 -0.74
CA ARG A 162 -15.21 -1.23 -0.56
C ARG A 162 -15.97 0.04 -0.88
N SER A 163 -15.45 1.19 -0.42
CA SER A 163 -16.10 2.50 -0.67
C SER A 163 -16.02 2.96 -2.12
N MET A 164 -15.02 2.48 -2.88
CA MET A 164 -14.79 2.92 -4.28
C MET A 164 -15.45 2.01 -5.33
N ILE A 165 -15.65 0.72 -5.02
CA ILE A 165 -16.09 -0.28 -6.02
C ILE A 165 -17.52 -0.80 -5.80
N ASN A 166 -18.24 -0.35 -4.77
CA ASN A 166 -19.63 -0.73 -4.46
C ASN A 166 -19.89 -2.23 -4.27
N PHE A 167 -18.87 -3.03 -3.99
CA PHE A 167 -19.00 -4.43 -3.57
C PHE A 167 -18.00 -4.77 -2.48
N LYS A 168 -18.24 -5.86 -1.74
CA LYS A 168 -17.36 -6.32 -0.67
C LYS A 168 -16.25 -7.19 -1.28
N PRO A 169 -14.97 -6.76 -1.25
CA PRO A 169 -13.86 -7.61 -1.65
C PRO A 169 -13.77 -8.86 -0.77
N LEU A 170 -13.20 -9.95 -1.31
CA LEU A 170 -12.77 -11.07 -0.47
C LEU A 170 -11.56 -10.66 0.36
N PHE A 171 -11.58 -10.98 1.66
CA PHE A 171 -10.48 -10.67 2.56
C PHE A 171 -9.71 -11.93 2.93
N LEU A 172 -8.43 -11.97 2.55
CA LEU A 172 -7.55 -13.11 2.79
C LEU A 172 -6.53 -12.73 3.84
N ILE A 173 -6.45 -13.49 4.93
CA ILE A 173 -5.48 -13.30 6.02
C ILE A 173 -4.69 -14.58 6.15
N ASP A 174 -3.42 -14.50 5.79
CA ASP A 174 -2.50 -15.62 5.89
C ASP A 174 -1.73 -15.54 7.21
N ASP A 175 -1.68 -16.68 7.91
CA ASP A 175 -0.94 -16.85 9.17
C ASP A 175 -1.26 -15.76 10.21
N LEU A 176 -2.56 -15.56 10.48
CA LEU A 176 -3.06 -14.47 11.33
C LEU A 176 -2.42 -14.46 12.72
N PHE A 177 -2.25 -15.63 13.31
CA PHE A 177 -1.91 -15.77 14.73
C PHE A 177 -0.40 -15.82 15.01
N ASP A 178 0.46 -15.94 13.99
CA ASP A 178 1.91 -15.90 14.19
C ASP A 178 2.33 -14.56 14.82
N LYS A 179 3.19 -14.62 15.84
CA LYS A 179 3.80 -13.46 16.54
C LYS A 179 2.82 -12.47 17.18
N LEU A 180 1.56 -12.88 17.37
CA LEU A 180 0.57 -12.11 18.11
C LEU A 180 0.18 -12.83 19.41
N ASP A 181 0.01 -12.06 20.48
CA ASP A 181 -0.53 -12.57 21.73
C ASP A 181 -2.07 -12.79 21.61
N SER A 182 -2.60 -13.62 22.52
CA SER A 182 -4.01 -14.02 22.50
C SER A 182 -4.98 -12.82 22.61
N ASN A 183 -4.59 -11.74 23.29
CA ASN A 183 -5.43 -10.56 23.45
C ASN A 183 -5.54 -9.79 22.11
N ARG A 184 -4.44 -9.64 21.40
CA ARG A 184 -4.44 -9.01 20.07
C ARG A 184 -5.26 -9.82 19.07
N VAL A 185 -5.08 -11.13 19.09
CA VAL A 185 -5.87 -12.03 18.23
C VAL A 185 -7.37 -11.88 18.52
N ALA A 186 -7.78 -11.92 19.79
CA ALA A 186 -9.18 -11.71 20.16
C ALA A 186 -9.72 -10.35 19.73
N SER A 187 -8.90 -9.30 19.84
CA SER A 187 -9.25 -7.95 19.39
C SER A 187 -9.45 -7.88 17.89
N ILE A 188 -8.54 -8.49 17.10
CA ILE A 188 -8.61 -8.55 15.63
C ILE A 188 -9.89 -9.27 15.19
N ILE A 189 -10.17 -10.43 15.78
CA ILE A 189 -11.34 -11.21 15.40
C ILE A 189 -12.63 -10.47 15.83
N SER A 190 -12.68 -9.90 17.02
CA SER A 190 -13.80 -9.06 17.45
C SER A 190 -14.00 -7.86 16.53
N PHE A 191 -12.93 -7.26 16.05
CA PHE A 191 -12.98 -6.18 15.08
C PHE A 191 -13.55 -6.64 13.73
N ILE A 192 -13.07 -7.76 13.21
CA ILE A 192 -13.56 -8.38 11.97
C ILE A 192 -15.07 -8.64 12.08
N MET A 193 -15.53 -9.14 13.22
CA MET A 193 -16.92 -9.48 13.46
C MET A 193 -17.86 -8.28 13.52
N ARG A 194 -17.39 -7.18 14.10
CA ARG A 194 -18.19 -5.93 14.25
C ARG A 194 -18.28 -5.14 12.95
N ASN A 195 -17.37 -5.40 12.02
CA ASN A 195 -17.30 -4.70 10.74
C ASN A 195 -17.71 -5.65 9.63
N ASP A 196 -18.50 -5.15 8.72
CA ASP A 196 -19.10 -5.93 7.64
C ASP A 196 -18.07 -6.19 6.50
N PHE A 197 -17.09 -7.05 6.76
CA PHE A 197 -16.05 -7.41 5.77
C PHE A 197 -16.56 -8.35 4.66
N GLY A 198 -17.74 -8.94 4.79
CA GLY A 198 -18.22 -9.96 3.86
C GLY A 198 -17.52 -11.31 4.10
N GLN A 199 -17.04 -11.95 3.05
CA GLN A 199 -16.38 -13.24 3.16
C GLN A 199 -14.89 -13.09 3.47
N ILE A 200 -14.43 -13.78 4.51
CA ILE A 200 -13.05 -13.77 4.97
C ILE A 200 -12.50 -15.19 4.97
N PHE A 201 -11.27 -15.34 4.48
CA PHE A 201 -10.50 -16.56 4.59
C PHE A 201 -9.31 -16.32 5.51
N ILE A 202 -9.14 -17.18 6.50
CA ILE A 202 -8.03 -17.13 7.45
C ILE A 202 -7.28 -18.45 7.39
N THR A 203 -5.97 -18.40 7.24
CA THR A 203 -5.11 -19.57 7.39
C THR A 203 -4.35 -19.51 8.71
N ASP A 204 -4.10 -20.66 9.30
CA ASP A 204 -3.23 -20.83 10.48
C ASP A 204 -2.79 -22.28 10.63
N THR A 205 -1.72 -22.51 11.37
CA THR A 205 -1.19 -23.84 11.69
C THR A 205 -1.73 -24.42 12.98
N ASP A 206 -2.34 -23.61 13.87
CA ASP A 206 -2.86 -24.00 15.19
C ASP A 206 -4.39 -24.07 15.20
N LEU A 207 -4.91 -25.27 14.95
CA LEU A 207 -6.34 -25.54 14.93
C LEU A 207 -7.05 -25.25 16.26
N GLU A 208 -6.44 -25.65 17.37
CA GLU A 208 -7.09 -25.51 18.69
C GLU A 208 -7.23 -24.06 19.07
N ARG A 209 -6.26 -23.22 18.72
CA ARG A 209 -6.34 -21.77 18.89
C ARG A 209 -7.49 -21.17 18.07
N ILE A 210 -7.64 -21.58 16.81
CA ILE A 210 -8.76 -21.13 15.96
C ILE A 210 -10.09 -21.52 16.57
N LYS A 211 -10.28 -22.79 16.98
CA LYS A 211 -11.50 -23.27 17.61
C LYS A 211 -11.87 -22.52 18.88
N LEU A 212 -10.90 -22.28 19.76
CA LEU A 212 -11.12 -21.54 21.01
C LEU A 212 -11.59 -20.10 20.77
N ILE A 213 -11.13 -19.48 19.69
CA ILE A 213 -11.45 -18.09 19.39
C ILE A 213 -12.78 -18.01 18.64
N VAL A 214 -12.95 -18.81 17.58
CA VAL A 214 -14.14 -18.76 16.72
C VAL A 214 -15.35 -19.42 17.41
N GLY A 215 -15.14 -20.48 18.21
CA GLY A 215 -16.21 -21.14 18.96
C GLY A 215 -16.86 -20.28 20.05
N LYS A 216 -16.19 -19.21 20.49
CA LYS A 216 -16.79 -18.20 21.41
C LYS A 216 -17.64 -17.14 20.69
N MET A 217 -17.69 -17.21 19.36
CA MET A 217 -18.35 -16.25 18.51
C MET A 217 -19.59 -16.86 17.87
N ASN A 218 -20.69 -16.16 17.92
CA ASN A 218 -21.93 -16.58 17.27
C ASN A 218 -21.89 -16.18 15.78
N ILE A 219 -21.12 -16.92 14.96
CA ILE A 219 -20.95 -16.70 13.53
C ILE A 219 -21.01 -17.99 12.74
N ASP A 220 -21.47 -17.88 11.50
CA ASP A 220 -21.35 -18.98 10.55
C ASP A 220 -19.91 -19.06 10.04
N TYR A 221 -19.26 -20.21 10.26
CA TYR A 221 -17.94 -20.48 9.71
C TYR A 221 -17.83 -21.90 9.20
N LYS A 222 -16.94 -22.07 8.23
CA LYS A 222 -16.52 -23.38 7.74
C LYS A 222 -15.05 -23.55 7.99
N TYR A 223 -14.68 -24.77 8.30
CA TYR A 223 -13.32 -25.14 8.59
C TYR A 223 -12.84 -26.18 7.57
N PHE A 224 -11.67 -25.90 7.00
CA PHE A 224 -11.01 -26.78 6.02
C PHE A 224 -9.67 -27.23 6.58
N TYR A 225 -9.49 -28.53 6.71
CA TYR A 225 -8.19 -29.11 7.05
C TYR A 225 -7.45 -29.50 5.79
N ILE A 226 -6.23 -29.00 5.63
CA ILE A 226 -5.39 -29.27 4.45
C ILE A 226 -4.29 -30.24 4.86
N GLU A 227 -4.32 -31.45 4.33
CA GLU A 227 -3.32 -32.49 4.54
C GLU A 227 -2.98 -33.14 3.21
N ASN A 228 -1.68 -33.36 2.94
CA ASN A 228 -1.19 -34.01 1.72
C ASN A 228 -1.78 -33.46 0.41
N ASN A 229 -1.88 -32.13 0.29
CA ASN A 229 -2.49 -31.41 -0.84
C ASN A 229 -3.98 -31.72 -1.08
N THR A 230 -4.67 -32.31 -0.12
CA THR A 230 -6.13 -32.50 -0.16
C THR A 230 -6.81 -31.61 0.87
N SER A 231 -7.91 -30.98 0.49
CA SER A 231 -8.74 -30.18 1.40
C SER A 231 -9.96 -31.00 1.83
N ASN A 232 -10.11 -31.22 3.13
CA ASN A 232 -11.29 -31.87 3.70
C ASN A 232 -12.13 -30.84 4.46
N GLU A 233 -13.38 -30.62 4.03
CA GLU A 233 -14.33 -29.83 4.80
C GLU A 233 -14.73 -30.62 6.04
N ARG A 234 -14.50 -30.06 7.22
CA ARG A 234 -15.04 -30.60 8.48
C ARG A 234 -15.96 -29.55 9.08
N ARG A 235 -17.21 -29.92 9.33
CA ARG A 235 -18.10 -29.14 10.21
C ARG A 235 -17.74 -29.48 11.64
N ILE A 236 -17.48 -28.48 12.47
CA ILE A 236 -17.45 -28.70 13.91
C ILE A 236 -18.92 -28.98 14.27
N LYS A 237 -19.22 -30.22 14.65
CA LYS A 237 -20.47 -30.52 15.33
C LYS A 237 -20.35 -29.93 16.74
N ASP A 238 -21.38 -29.18 17.12
CA ASP A 238 -21.60 -28.65 18.46
C ASP A 238 -21.34 -29.71 19.54
#